data_281d60feec93f8f0a466ad520f3e9da5
#
_entry.id   281d60feec93f8f0a466ad520f3e9da5
#
_cell.length_a   1.000
_cell.length_b   1.000
_cell.length_c   1.000
_cell.angle_alpha   90.00
_cell.angle_beta   90.00
_cell.angle_gamma   90.00
#
_symmetry.space_group_name_H-M   'P 1'
#
loop_
_entity.id
_entity.type
_entity.pdbx_description
1 polymer ?
#
loop_
_entity_poly.entity_id
_entity_poly.type
_entity_poly.pdbx_seq_one_letter_code
_entity_poly.pdbx_strand_id
1 'polypeptide(L)'
;MGSLIRLCIACLLISQSAFSMEVVLDDQTRIQLRQPLPTIINLNNEQHPPEYWLKQPFSVDAFVSSTQPSPHTSWHKFTVQGQFDGPYSQKRIIDIESHILRHLHIYIFDGNKLIRHKKLGLLDRTLGPLEDFTGNQLEFYLHDNQQLTILIEKQNDGPAILPMSIYDEDGFNKLVRFQDTFWASIISVLIAMAIYNVLVYAMHPSTAYLWYLAFHSVAFCYFSALNGFGNLFWPQSIHIWLAQNIMFLNFILIFFVVNFANAFLESKTNTPWHYKFIPHFRAITAAGAF
;
A
#
# COMPACT_ATOMS: atom_id res chain seq x y z
N MET A 1 -14.93 -47.93 -25.15
CA MET A 1 -15.34 -46.61 -24.69
C MET A 1 -14.88 -46.25 -23.28
N GLY A 2 -14.88 -47.17 -22.32
CA GLY A 2 -14.47 -46.87 -20.94
C GLY A 2 -12.98 -46.54 -20.72
N SER A 3 -12.09 -47.02 -21.59
CA SER A 3 -10.61 -46.74 -21.46
C SER A 3 -10.23 -45.35 -21.93
N LEU A 4 -10.89 -44.78 -22.95
CA LEU A 4 -10.62 -43.43 -23.46
C LEU A 4 -11.12 -42.36 -22.47
N ILE A 5 -12.26 -42.61 -21.82
CA ILE A 5 -12.82 -41.70 -20.80
C ILE A 5 -11.88 -41.63 -19.56
N ARG A 6 -11.33 -42.77 -19.15
CA ARG A 6 -10.34 -42.80 -18.04
C ARG A 6 -9.04 -42.10 -18.40
N LEU A 7 -8.58 -42.16 -19.64
CA LEU A 7 -7.40 -41.43 -20.12
C LEU A 7 -7.64 -39.92 -20.17
N CYS A 8 -8.81 -39.49 -20.63
CA CYS A 8 -9.19 -38.04 -20.61
C CYS A 8 -9.34 -37.49 -19.19
N ILE A 9 -9.90 -38.26 -18.26
CA ILE A 9 -10.01 -37.85 -16.85
C ILE A 9 -8.62 -37.79 -16.20
N ALA A 10 -7.72 -38.73 -16.51
CA ALA A 10 -6.34 -38.69 -16.05
C ALA A 10 -5.55 -37.51 -16.63
N CYS A 11 -5.75 -37.15 -17.89
CA CYS A 11 -5.15 -35.94 -18.50
C CYS A 11 -5.72 -34.65 -17.92
N LEU A 12 -7.01 -34.59 -17.53
CA LEU A 12 -7.62 -33.47 -16.86
C LEU A 12 -7.16 -33.29 -15.42
N LEU A 13 -6.74 -34.36 -14.75
CA LEU A 13 -6.19 -34.32 -13.38
C LEU A 13 -4.70 -33.96 -13.32
N ILE A 14 -3.97 -34.03 -14.45
CA ILE A 14 -2.54 -33.69 -14.52
C ILE A 14 -2.30 -32.18 -14.80
N SER A 15 -3.31 -31.41 -15.14
CA SER A 15 -3.16 -29.99 -15.49
C SER A 15 -3.36 -28.99 -14.34
N GLN A 16 -3.31 -29.40 -13.10
CA GLN A 16 -3.06 -28.48 -11.99
C GLN A 16 -1.54 -28.29 -11.85
N SER A 17 -0.90 -27.77 -12.89
CA SER A 17 0.45 -27.22 -12.77
C SER A 17 0.35 -26.06 -11.77
N ALA A 18 1.00 -26.24 -10.62
CA ALA A 18 1.23 -25.15 -9.67
C ALA A 18 1.90 -24.01 -10.47
N PHE A 19 1.14 -22.97 -10.76
CA PHE A 19 1.64 -21.81 -11.49
C PHE A 19 2.61 -21.09 -10.55
N SER A 20 3.91 -21.29 -10.73
CA SER A 20 4.94 -20.46 -10.11
C SER A 20 5.24 -19.33 -11.09
N MET A 21 4.99 -18.10 -10.70
CA MET A 21 5.46 -16.96 -11.46
C MET A 21 6.99 -16.86 -11.25
N GLU A 22 7.74 -16.99 -12.33
CA GLU A 22 9.18 -16.79 -12.34
C GLU A 22 9.52 -15.41 -12.87
N VAL A 23 10.34 -14.68 -12.12
CA VAL A 23 10.79 -13.32 -12.46
C VAL A 23 12.30 -13.38 -12.64
N VAL A 24 12.75 -13.18 -13.86
CA VAL A 24 14.18 -13.05 -14.16
C VAL A 24 14.63 -11.65 -13.83
N LEU A 25 15.61 -11.53 -12.95
CA LEU A 25 16.24 -10.28 -12.56
C LEU A 25 17.57 -10.15 -13.31
N ASP A 26 17.60 -9.25 -14.26
CA ASP A 26 18.78 -8.86 -15.02
C ASP A 26 19.35 -7.52 -14.51
N ASP A 27 20.16 -6.85 -15.29
CA ASP A 27 20.73 -5.54 -14.94
C ASP A 27 19.74 -4.37 -15.05
N GLN A 28 18.42 -4.62 -15.21
CA GLN A 28 17.42 -3.57 -15.21
C GLN A 28 17.27 -2.92 -13.84
N THR A 29 17.10 -1.62 -13.85
CA THR A 29 16.98 -0.81 -12.63
C THR A 29 15.63 -0.98 -11.93
N ARG A 30 14.60 -1.43 -12.65
CA ARG A 30 13.25 -1.65 -12.14
C ARG A 30 12.52 -2.76 -12.89
N ILE A 31 11.95 -3.69 -12.13
CA ILE A 31 10.99 -4.67 -12.63
C ILE A 31 9.69 -4.50 -11.84
N GLN A 32 8.64 -4.06 -12.53
CA GLN A 32 7.30 -3.97 -11.94
C GLN A 32 6.60 -5.33 -12.07
N LEU A 33 6.25 -5.92 -10.94
CA LEU A 33 5.47 -7.14 -10.92
C LEU A 33 4.01 -6.82 -11.20
N ARG A 34 3.63 -6.99 -12.47
CA ARG A 34 2.24 -6.78 -12.89
C ARG A 34 1.40 -7.94 -12.38
N GLN A 35 0.31 -7.58 -11.73
CA GLN A 35 -0.71 -8.53 -11.28
C GLN A 35 -1.29 -9.32 -12.48
N PRO A 36 -1.78 -10.58 -12.26
CA PRO A 36 -1.97 -11.21 -10.93
C PRO A 36 -0.77 -12.04 -10.45
N LEU A 37 -0.40 -11.88 -9.19
CA LEU A 37 0.52 -12.82 -8.52
C LEU A 37 -0.23 -14.11 -8.17
N PRO A 38 0.43 -15.28 -8.24
CA PRO A 38 -0.12 -16.51 -7.70
C PRO A 38 -0.47 -16.33 -6.21
N THR A 39 -1.74 -16.59 -5.87
CA THR A 39 -2.30 -16.25 -4.55
C THR A 39 -3.08 -17.41 -3.96
N ILE A 40 -3.00 -17.58 -2.65
CA ILE A 40 -3.90 -18.42 -1.85
C ILE A 40 -4.56 -17.54 -0.81
N ILE A 41 -5.90 -17.63 -0.68
CA ILE A 41 -6.65 -16.96 0.38
C ILE A 41 -6.91 -17.98 1.49
N ASN A 42 -6.41 -17.70 2.68
CA ASN A 42 -6.62 -18.52 3.86
C ASN A 42 -7.97 -18.14 4.50
N LEU A 43 -9.04 -18.77 4.03
CA LEU A 43 -10.42 -18.49 4.46
C LEU A 43 -10.67 -18.79 5.94
N ASN A 44 -9.96 -19.75 6.51
CA ASN A 44 -10.14 -20.18 7.90
C ASN A 44 -9.21 -19.44 8.87
N ASN A 45 -8.31 -18.58 8.37
CA ASN A 45 -7.25 -17.95 9.16
C ASN A 45 -6.42 -18.99 9.96
N GLU A 46 -6.19 -20.16 9.38
CA GLU A 46 -5.38 -21.21 9.99
C GLU A 46 -3.93 -20.74 10.12
N GLN A 47 -3.37 -20.94 11.30
CA GLN A 47 -1.98 -20.60 11.58
C GLN A 47 -1.08 -21.80 11.26
N HIS A 48 -0.47 -21.77 10.08
CA HIS A 48 0.56 -22.71 9.68
C HIS A 48 1.91 -22.00 9.52
N PRO A 49 3.04 -22.71 9.75
CA PRO A 49 4.35 -22.14 9.48
C PRO A 49 4.52 -21.82 7.98
N PRO A 50 5.38 -20.85 7.61
CA PRO A 50 5.53 -20.42 6.22
C PRO A 50 5.99 -21.55 5.28
N GLU A 51 6.70 -22.58 5.79
CA GLU A 51 7.13 -23.76 5.03
C GLU A 51 5.95 -24.63 4.58
N TYR A 52 4.82 -24.61 5.28
CA TYR A 52 3.60 -25.28 4.87
C TYR A 52 3.04 -24.62 3.61
N TRP A 53 2.93 -23.29 3.62
CA TRP A 53 2.41 -22.52 2.49
C TRP A 53 3.33 -22.61 1.27
N LEU A 54 4.65 -22.72 1.47
CA LEU A 54 5.60 -22.90 0.37
C LEU A 54 5.26 -24.09 -0.53
N LYS A 55 4.71 -25.16 0.04
CA LYS A 55 4.37 -26.42 -0.65
C LYS A 55 2.97 -26.45 -1.25
N GLN A 56 2.11 -25.50 -0.91
CA GLN A 56 0.74 -25.46 -1.42
C GLN A 56 0.70 -25.03 -2.90
N PRO A 57 -0.29 -25.53 -3.66
CA PRO A 57 -0.53 -25.06 -5.02
C PRO A 57 -1.12 -23.64 -5.00
N PHE A 58 -0.44 -22.68 -5.57
CA PHE A 58 -0.91 -21.33 -5.76
C PHE A 58 -1.66 -21.21 -7.08
N SER A 59 -2.76 -20.46 -7.09
CA SER A 59 -3.60 -20.23 -8.28
C SER A 59 -3.65 -18.76 -8.64
N VAL A 60 -3.58 -18.48 -9.93
CA VAL A 60 -3.81 -17.13 -10.45
C VAL A 60 -5.30 -16.77 -10.45
N ASP A 61 -6.19 -17.77 -10.53
CA ASP A 61 -7.64 -17.58 -10.54
C ASP A 61 -8.19 -17.07 -9.20
N ALA A 62 -7.49 -17.33 -8.09
CA ALA A 62 -7.81 -16.75 -6.79
C ALA A 62 -7.76 -15.21 -6.81
N PHE A 63 -7.09 -14.60 -7.80
CA PHE A 63 -7.05 -13.15 -7.98
C PHE A 63 -8.41 -12.55 -8.31
N VAL A 64 -9.24 -13.20 -9.10
CA VAL A 64 -10.55 -12.67 -9.50
C VAL A 64 -11.48 -12.53 -8.30
N SER A 65 -11.43 -13.50 -7.37
CA SER A 65 -12.18 -13.43 -6.11
C SER A 65 -11.53 -12.48 -5.08
N SER A 66 -10.28 -12.12 -5.27
CA SER A 66 -9.49 -11.32 -4.33
C SER A 66 -9.63 -9.81 -4.49
N THR A 67 -10.40 -9.34 -5.47
CA THR A 67 -10.73 -7.90 -5.64
C THR A 67 -11.73 -7.41 -4.62
N GLN A 68 -12.46 -8.32 -3.95
CA GLN A 68 -13.38 -7.97 -2.88
C GLN A 68 -12.61 -7.78 -1.56
N PRO A 69 -13.02 -6.81 -0.71
CA PRO A 69 -12.47 -6.67 0.63
C PRO A 69 -12.66 -7.98 1.41
N SER A 70 -11.59 -8.50 1.97
CA SER A 70 -11.61 -9.73 2.74
C SER A 70 -10.76 -9.58 4.00
N PRO A 71 -11.29 -9.88 5.19
CA PRO A 71 -10.53 -9.88 6.44
C PRO A 71 -9.58 -11.08 6.54
N HIS A 72 -9.48 -11.89 5.49
CA HIS A 72 -8.68 -13.11 5.49
C HIS A 72 -7.22 -12.83 5.13
N THR A 73 -6.35 -13.68 5.64
CA THR A 73 -4.94 -13.67 5.27
C THR A 73 -4.76 -14.16 3.84
N SER A 74 -4.06 -13.41 3.02
CA SER A 74 -3.68 -13.81 1.66
C SER A 74 -2.17 -14.09 1.59
N TRP A 75 -1.84 -15.18 0.90
CA TRP A 75 -0.46 -15.60 0.66
C TRP A 75 -0.15 -15.43 -0.83
N HIS A 76 0.95 -14.77 -1.14
CA HIS A 76 1.44 -14.57 -2.50
C HIS A 76 2.81 -15.24 -2.65
N LYS A 77 3.01 -15.91 -3.78
CA LYS A 77 4.25 -16.65 -4.05
C LYS A 77 4.77 -16.38 -5.44
N PHE A 78 6.04 -16.08 -5.55
CA PHE A 78 6.75 -16.00 -6.82
C PHE A 78 8.21 -16.37 -6.62
N THR A 79 8.89 -16.67 -7.71
CA THR A 79 10.30 -17.07 -7.72
C THR A 79 11.09 -16.00 -8.47
N VAL A 80 12.25 -15.64 -7.95
CA VAL A 80 13.19 -14.74 -8.62
C VAL A 80 14.44 -15.52 -9.00
N GLN A 81 14.92 -15.31 -10.22
CA GLN A 81 16.17 -15.91 -10.71
C GLN A 81 17.11 -14.76 -11.13
N GLY A 82 18.36 -14.82 -10.67
CA GLY A 82 19.40 -13.89 -11.08
C GLY A 82 19.94 -14.25 -12.46
N GLN A 83 20.08 -13.25 -13.31
CA GLN A 83 20.78 -13.38 -14.60
C GLN A 83 21.67 -12.15 -14.76
N PHE A 84 22.86 -12.22 -14.16
CA PHE A 84 23.78 -11.08 -14.10
C PHE A 84 25.11 -11.40 -14.76
N ASP A 85 25.71 -10.38 -15.38
CA ASP A 85 27.07 -10.50 -15.92
C ASP A 85 28.10 -10.29 -14.79
N GLY A 86 28.50 -11.38 -14.12
CA GLY A 86 29.59 -11.34 -13.16
C GLY A 86 29.42 -12.24 -11.94
N PRO A 87 30.51 -12.48 -11.20
CA PRO A 87 30.53 -13.41 -10.05
C PRO A 87 29.96 -12.82 -8.76
N TYR A 88 29.58 -11.55 -8.73
CA TYR A 88 29.18 -10.86 -7.51
C TYR A 88 27.67 -10.94 -7.30
N SER A 89 27.29 -11.03 -6.01
CA SER A 89 25.89 -10.88 -5.64
C SER A 89 25.41 -9.44 -5.86
N GLN A 90 24.23 -9.29 -6.45
CA GLN A 90 23.60 -7.99 -6.60
C GLN A 90 22.56 -7.77 -5.51
N LYS A 91 22.57 -6.57 -4.94
CA LYS A 91 21.55 -6.10 -4.00
C LYS A 91 20.29 -5.76 -4.76
N ARG A 92 19.16 -6.32 -4.35
CA ARG A 92 17.83 -6.04 -4.88
C ARG A 92 16.91 -5.64 -3.74
N ILE A 93 15.95 -4.79 -4.04
CA ILE A 93 15.02 -4.22 -3.07
C ILE A 93 13.60 -4.47 -3.57
N ILE A 94 12.83 -5.25 -2.80
CA ILE A 94 11.40 -5.38 -3.00
C ILE A 94 10.76 -4.18 -2.33
N ASP A 95 9.97 -3.43 -3.09
CA ASP A 95 9.17 -2.31 -2.60
C ASP A 95 7.69 -2.63 -2.80
N ILE A 96 6.94 -2.64 -1.70
CA ILE A 96 5.49 -2.79 -1.72
C ILE A 96 4.88 -1.41 -1.59
N GLU A 97 4.28 -0.95 -2.70
CA GLU A 97 3.80 0.41 -2.93
C GLU A 97 2.53 0.74 -2.10
N SER A 98 2.45 0.28 -0.86
CA SER A 98 1.33 0.55 0.04
C SER A 98 1.80 0.74 1.46
N HIS A 99 1.57 1.92 2.02
CA HIS A 99 1.99 2.29 3.38
C HIS A 99 0.94 1.98 4.46
N ILE A 100 -0.29 1.63 4.05
CA ILE A 100 -1.44 1.44 4.95
C ILE A 100 -1.77 -0.03 5.23
N LEU A 101 -0.92 -0.97 4.78
CA LEU A 101 -1.12 -2.39 5.06
C LEU A 101 -0.97 -2.66 6.56
N ARG A 102 -1.93 -3.38 7.15
CA ARG A 102 -1.95 -3.66 8.61
C ARG A 102 -0.88 -4.65 8.99
N HIS A 103 -0.90 -5.83 8.37
CA HIS A 103 0.07 -6.90 8.58
C HIS A 103 0.66 -7.33 7.25
N LEU A 104 1.97 -7.40 7.22
CA LEU A 104 2.73 -7.80 6.04
C LEU A 104 4.01 -8.48 6.46
N HIS A 105 4.14 -9.77 6.14
CA HIS A 105 5.36 -10.51 6.39
C HIS A 105 5.94 -11.00 5.07
N ILE A 106 7.23 -10.83 4.88
CA ILE A 106 7.95 -11.31 3.70
C ILE A 106 8.97 -12.36 4.14
N TYR A 107 8.89 -13.52 3.50
CA TYR A 107 9.78 -14.65 3.72
C TYR A 107 10.55 -14.94 2.43
N ILE A 108 11.87 -15.10 2.52
CA ILE A 108 12.74 -15.46 1.39
C ILE A 108 13.33 -16.83 1.66
N PHE A 109 13.12 -17.74 0.71
CA PHE A 109 13.60 -19.11 0.77
C PHE A 109 14.62 -19.38 -0.33
N ASP A 110 15.67 -20.14 0.02
CA ASP A 110 16.56 -20.82 -0.92
C ASP A 110 16.21 -22.31 -0.88
N GLY A 111 15.53 -22.79 -1.92
CA GLY A 111 14.89 -24.09 -1.88
C GLY A 111 13.87 -24.17 -0.72
N ASN A 112 14.14 -25.03 0.26
CA ASN A 112 13.29 -25.20 1.45
C ASN A 112 13.84 -24.45 2.69
N LYS A 113 14.98 -23.78 2.58
CA LYS A 113 15.63 -23.10 3.71
C LYS A 113 15.18 -21.65 3.76
N LEU A 114 14.59 -21.22 4.88
CA LEU A 114 14.31 -19.81 5.14
C LEU A 114 15.62 -19.04 5.35
N ILE A 115 15.90 -18.07 4.47
CA ILE A 115 17.09 -17.22 4.55
C ILE A 115 16.79 -15.93 5.29
N ARG A 116 15.64 -15.33 5.00
CA ARG A 116 15.28 -14.03 5.55
C ARG A 116 13.78 -13.95 5.82
N HIS A 117 13.43 -13.32 6.94
CA HIS A 117 12.06 -12.96 7.30
C HIS A 117 12.05 -11.53 7.79
N LYS A 118 11.16 -10.71 7.27
CA LYS A 118 10.94 -9.34 7.76
C LYS A 118 9.44 -9.12 7.98
N LYS A 119 9.12 -8.60 9.17
CA LYS A 119 7.79 -8.13 9.52
C LYS A 119 7.68 -6.68 9.11
N LEU A 120 6.72 -6.39 8.27
CA LEU A 120 6.41 -5.09 7.73
C LEU A 120 4.93 -4.82 8.01
N GLY A 121 4.47 -3.66 7.58
CA GLY A 121 3.08 -3.29 7.84
C GLY A 121 2.93 -2.41 9.07
N LEU A 122 1.82 -1.73 9.12
CA LEU A 122 1.55 -0.66 10.07
C LEU A 122 1.54 -1.13 11.53
N LEU A 123 1.06 -2.38 11.78
CA LEU A 123 0.89 -2.94 13.12
C LEU A 123 2.07 -3.79 13.57
N ASP A 124 2.83 -4.36 12.64
CA ASP A 124 3.93 -5.29 12.94
C ASP A 124 5.30 -4.60 13.00
N ARG A 125 5.37 -3.39 12.46
CA ARG A 125 6.61 -2.64 12.35
C ARG A 125 6.99 -2.04 13.70
N THR A 126 8.12 -2.46 14.23
CA THR A 126 8.80 -1.77 15.33
C THR A 126 9.70 -0.70 14.71
N LEU A 127 9.29 0.55 14.79
CA LEU A 127 10.10 1.67 14.28
C LEU A 127 11.26 1.90 15.24
N GLY A 128 12.48 1.64 14.77
CA GLY A 128 13.70 2.18 15.38
C GLY A 128 13.80 3.70 15.11
N PRO A 129 14.55 4.45 15.91
CA PRO A 129 14.60 5.92 15.81
C PRO A 129 15.17 6.46 14.49
N LEU A 130 15.74 5.63 13.63
CA LEU A 130 16.32 6.00 12.32
C LEU A 130 16.04 4.97 11.21
N GLU A 131 15.27 3.92 11.49
CA GLU A 131 15.02 2.87 10.50
C GLU A 131 13.79 3.21 9.66
N ASP A 132 14.02 3.33 8.36
CA ASP A 132 13.05 3.29 7.25
C ASP A 132 11.66 3.91 7.52
N PHE A 133 11.59 5.22 7.54
CA PHE A 133 10.36 5.96 7.82
C PHE A 133 9.26 5.80 6.75
N THR A 134 9.58 5.36 5.53
CA THR A 134 8.71 5.64 4.39
C THR A 134 8.18 4.43 3.64
N GLY A 135 8.57 3.16 3.90
CA GLY A 135 8.11 2.10 3.01
C GLY A 135 8.06 0.70 3.58
N ASN A 136 7.29 -0.16 2.91
CA ASN A 136 7.28 -1.60 3.12
C ASN A 136 8.31 -2.26 2.20
N GLN A 137 9.59 -2.21 2.60
CA GLN A 137 10.73 -2.58 1.78
C GLN A 137 11.51 -3.75 2.39
N LEU A 138 11.99 -4.63 1.53
CA LEU A 138 12.90 -5.71 1.91
C LEU A 138 14.08 -5.79 0.95
N GLU A 139 15.28 -5.61 1.49
CA GLU A 139 16.52 -5.84 0.75
C GLU A 139 16.89 -7.31 0.75
N PHE A 140 17.42 -7.80 -0.35
CA PHE A 140 18.00 -9.14 -0.46
C PHE A 140 19.16 -9.15 -1.46
N TYR A 141 19.99 -10.18 -1.36
CA TYR A 141 21.11 -10.39 -2.27
C TYR A 141 20.84 -11.61 -3.13
N LEU A 142 21.12 -11.49 -4.42
CA LEU A 142 20.91 -12.55 -5.40
C LEU A 142 22.20 -12.75 -6.20
N HIS A 143 22.66 -13.99 -6.31
CA HIS A 143 23.80 -14.37 -7.16
C HIS A 143 23.33 -14.70 -8.58
N ASP A 144 24.28 -14.67 -9.53
CA ASP A 144 24.00 -15.16 -10.87
C ASP A 144 23.55 -16.64 -10.82
N ASN A 145 22.53 -16.97 -11.64
CA ASN A 145 21.87 -18.28 -11.69
C ASN A 145 21.25 -18.79 -10.36
N GLN A 146 21.25 -17.98 -9.30
CA GLN A 146 20.55 -18.32 -8.06
C GLN A 146 19.05 -18.13 -8.21
N GLN A 147 18.29 -19.07 -7.65
CA GLN A 147 16.84 -19.01 -7.61
C GLN A 147 16.37 -18.91 -6.16
N LEU A 148 15.62 -17.85 -5.86
CA LEU A 148 15.01 -17.63 -4.55
C LEU A 148 13.49 -17.62 -4.67
N THR A 149 12.79 -18.24 -3.71
CA THR A 149 11.34 -18.19 -3.62
C THR A 149 10.93 -17.14 -2.58
N ILE A 150 10.10 -16.21 -3.00
CA ILE A 150 9.55 -15.14 -2.16
C ILE A 150 8.11 -15.49 -1.84
N LEU A 151 7.81 -15.56 -0.55
CA LEU A 151 6.48 -15.80 -0.02
C LEU A 151 6.07 -14.60 0.82
N ILE A 152 4.89 -14.05 0.52
CA ILE A 152 4.38 -12.85 1.18
C ILE A 152 3.04 -13.18 1.83
N GLU A 153 2.98 -12.96 3.11
CA GLU A 153 1.75 -13.01 3.91
C GLU A 153 1.21 -11.60 4.08
N LYS A 154 -0.04 -11.40 3.69
CA LYS A 154 -0.74 -10.13 3.81
C LYS A 154 -2.06 -10.34 4.52
N GLN A 155 -2.30 -9.53 5.56
CA GLN A 155 -3.61 -9.44 6.21
C GLN A 155 -4.05 -7.98 6.21
N ASN A 156 -5.17 -7.70 5.55
CA ASN A 156 -5.74 -6.36 5.45
C ASN A 156 -7.23 -6.48 5.12
N ASP A 157 -8.02 -5.49 5.53
CA ASP A 157 -9.46 -5.43 5.24
C ASP A 157 -9.77 -5.04 3.78
N GLY A 158 -8.75 -4.78 2.97
CA GLY A 158 -8.83 -4.43 1.56
C GLY A 158 -8.65 -5.63 0.63
N PRO A 159 -8.65 -5.39 -0.69
CA PRO A 159 -8.44 -6.42 -1.70
C PRO A 159 -7.08 -7.11 -1.55
N ALA A 160 -6.97 -8.36 -1.98
CA ALA A 160 -5.73 -9.12 -1.90
C ALA A 160 -4.64 -8.64 -2.88
N ILE A 161 -4.93 -7.64 -3.71
CA ILE A 161 -3.97 -7.03 -4.64
C ILE A 161 -2.76 -6.50 -3.86
N LEU A 162 -1.57 -6.82 -4.36
CA LEU A 162 -0.30 -6.40 -3.78
C LEU A 162 0.57 -5.71 -4.85
N PRO A 163 0.44 -4.38 -5.01
CA PRO A 163 1.29 -3.64 -5.94
C PRO A 163 2.74 -3.68 -5.44
N MET A 164 3.63 -4.20 -6.27
CA MET A 164 5.01 -4.45 -5.89
C MET A 164 5.95 -4.23 -7.06
N SER A 165 7.13 -3.70 -6.75
CA SER A 165 8.24 -3.55 -7.70
C SER A 165 9.54 -4.05 -7.08
N ILE A 166 10.43 -4.56 -7.90
CA ILE A 166 11.79 -4.92 -7.52
C ILE A 166 12.74 -3.93 -8.18
N TYR A 167 13.62 -3.36 -7.40
CA TYR A 167 14.60 -2.37 -7.84
C TYR A 167 16.02 -2.86 -7.60
N ASP A 168 16.97 -2.36 -8.38
CA ASP A 168 18.35 -2.28 -7.97
C ASP A 168 18.55 -1.14 -6.95
N GLU A 169 19.73 -1.05 -6.34
CA GLU A 169 20.01 -0.04 -5.31
C GLU A 169 19.94 1.38 -5.86
N ASP A 170 20.47 1.62 -7.07
CA ASP A 170 20.49 2.94 -7.69
C ASP A 170 19.09 3.41 -8.12
N GLY A 171 18.31 2.54 -8.73
CA GLY A 171 16.93 2.82 -9.14
C GLY A 171 16.05 3.11 -7.94
N PHE A 172 16.22 2.33 -6.86
CA PHE A 172 15.49 2.55 -5.62
C PHE A 172 15.84 3.89 -4.97
N ASN A 173 17.13 4.21 -4.85
CA ASN A 173 17.60 5.48 -4.28
C ASN A 173 17.13 6.70 -5.11
N LYS A 174 17.01 6.58 -6.43
CA LYS A 174 16.42 7.62 -7.28
C LYS A 174 14.94 7.80 -7.01
N LEU A 175 14.19 6.68 -6.88
CA LEU A 175 12.76 6.71 -6.58
C LEU A 175 12.50 7.38 -5.23
N VAL A 176 13.19 6.95 -4.17
CA VAL A 176 13.04 7.49 -2.81
C VAL A 176 13.33 8.99 -2.81
N ARG A 177 14.46 9.42 -3.39
CA ARG A 177 14.79 10.86 -3.48
C ARG A 177 13.72 11.67 -4.20
N PHE A 178 13.16 11.14 -5.28
CA PHE A 178 12.09 11.82 -6.00
C PHE A 178 10.82 11.91 -5.15
N GLN A 179 10.40 10.82 -4.53
CA GLN A 179 9.22 10.78 -3.67
C GLN A 179 9.39 11.71 -2.46
N ASP A 180 10.51 11.65 -1.78
CA ASP A 180 10.80 12.51 -0.62
C ASP A 180 10.78 13.99 -0.98
N THR A 181 11.43 14.37 -2.08
CA THR A 181 11.45 15.76 -2.56
C THR A 181 10.04 16.23 -2.93
N PHE A 182 9.28 15.40 -3.64
CA PHE A 182 7.93 15.72 -4.07
C PHE A 182 7.00 15.94 -2.87
N TRP A 183 6.98 14.99 -1.92
CA TRP A 183 6.11 15.08 -0.74
C TRP A 183 6.56 16.18 0.23
N ALA A 184 7.86 16.36 0.44
CA ALA A 184 8.38 17.47 1.23
C ALA A 184 7.96 18.82 0.66
N SER A 185 7.96 18.97 -0.67
CA SER A 185 7.47 20.18 -1.34
C SER A 185 5.99 20.43 -1.08
N ILE A 186 5.14 19.40 -1.23
CA ILE A 186 3.70 19.52 -0.95
C ILE A 186 3.45 19.90 0.51
N ILE A 187 4.10 19.22 1.46
CA ILE A 187 3.94 19.50 2.89
C ILE A 187 4.42 20.93 3.22
N SER A 188 5.54 21.36 2.63
CA SER A 188 6.04 22.72 2.83
C SER A 188 5.07 23.79 2.35
N VAL A 189 4.43 23.57 1.19
CA VAL A 189 3.38 24.47 0.67
C VAL A 189 2.16 24.47 1.60
N LEU A 190 1.70 23.31 2.07
CA LEU A 190 0.58 23.22 3.02
C LEU A 190 0.86 24.00 4.31
N ILE A 191 2.07 23.86 4.87
CA ILE A 191 2.47 24.59 6.08
C ILE A 191 2.53 26.10 5.80
N ALA A 192 3.18 26.52 4.71
CA ALA A 192 3.29 27.93 4.35
C ALA A 192 1.90 28.58 4.16
N MET A 193 0.98 27.88 3.47
CA MET A 193 -0.40 28.33 3.27
C MET A 193 -1.18 28.40 4.59
N ALA A 194 -0.98 27.44 5.49
CA ALA A 194 -1.60 27.47 6.80
C ALA A 194 -1.13 28.69 7.62
N ILE A 195 0.20 28.93 7.67
CA ILE A 195 0.77 30.10 8.36
C ILE A 195 0.22 31.40 7.77
N TYR A 196 0.25 31.54 6.43
CA TYR A 196 -0.31 32.71 5.74
C TYR A 196 -1.76 32.96 6.14
N ASN A 197 -2.60 31.93 6.11
CA ASN A 197 -4.02 32.09 6.44
C ASN A 197 -4.28 32.37 7.94
N VAL A 198 -3.44 31.90 8.84
CA VAL A 198 -3.47 32.30 10.25
C VAL A 198 -3.22 33.80 10.39
N LEU A 199 -2.21 34.32 9.69
CA LEU A 199 -1.89 35.77 9.72
C LEU A 199 -3.02 36.61 9.11
N VAL A 200 -3.57 36.19 7.98
CA VAL A 200 -4.71 36.90 7.35
C VAL A 200 -5.94 36.85 8.25
N TYR A 201 -6.24 35.72 8.87
CA TYR A 201 -7.34 35.61 9.82
C TYR A 201 -7.17 36.55 11.03
N ALA A 202 -5.93 36.67 11.55
CA ALA A 202 -5.64 37.56 12.66
C ALA A 202 -5.88 39.04 12.31
N MET A 203 -5.66 39.41 11.03
CA MET A 203 -5.89 40.80 10.53
C MET A 203 -7.33 41.05 10.12
N HIS A 204 -7.98 40.06 9.51
CA HIS A 204 -9.33 40.12 8.96
C HIS A 204 -10.11 38.85 9.31
N PRO A 205 -10.70 38.79 10.52
CA PRO A 205 -11.46 37.61 10.95
C PRO A 205 -12.64 37.32 10.03
N SER A 206 -12.62 36.17 9.37
CA SER A 206 -13.72 35.69 8.51
C SER A 206 -13.90 34.19 8.70
N THR A 207 -15.13 33.71 8.70
CA THR A 207 -15.47 32.29 8.81
C THR A 207 -14.86 31.46 7.68
N ALA A 208 -14.66 32.06 6.49
CA ALA A 208 -14.01 31.38 5.38
C ALA A 208 -12.57 30.93 5.71
N TYR A 209 -11.78 31.79 6.38
CA TYR A 209 -10.41 31.43 6.78
C TYR A 209 -10.38 30.31 7.85
N LEU A 210 -11.36 30.25 8.74
CA LEU A 210 -11.46 29.16 9.72
C LEU A 210 -11.73 27.82 9.04
N TRP A 211 -12.67 27.77 8.09
CA TRP A 211 -12.93 26.57 7.31
C TRP A 211 -11.71 26.14 6.48
N TYR A 212 -10.99 27.11 5.93
CA TYR A 212 -9.77 26.86 5.18
C TYR A 212 -8.66 26.26 6.05
N LEU A 213 -8.44 26.82 7.25
CA LEU A 213 -7.46 26.31 8.20
C LEU A 213 -7.82 24.89 8.67
N ALA A 214 -9.10 24.64 8.96
CA ALA A 214 -9.58 23.30 9.32
C ALA A 214 -9.33 22.30 8.19
N PHE A 215 -9.63 22.68 6.95
CA PHE A 215 -9.32 21.89 5.75
C PHE A 215 -7.83 21.57 5.65
N HIS A 216 -6.94 22.57 5.81
CA HIS A 216 -5.49 22.36 5.73
C HIS A 216 -4.96 21.45 6.82
N SER A 217 -5.48 21.57 8.05
CA SER A 217 -5.09 20.72 9.17
C SER A 217 -5.46 19.25 8.90
N VAL A 218 -6.67 19.00 8.39
CA VAL A 218 -7.09 17.63 8.05
C VAL A 218 -6.33 17.12 6.82
N ALA A 219 -6.07 17.98 5.82
CA ALA A 219 -5.27 17.61 4.65
C ALA A 219 -3.85 17.17 5.05
N PHE A 220 -3.22 17.91 5.98
CA PHE A 220 -1.92 17.54 6.52
C PHE A 220 -1.95 16.16 7.20
N CYS A 221 -2.94 15.90 8.07
CA CYS A 221 -3.12 14.58 8.70
C CYS A 221 -3.34 13.48 7.65
N TYR A 222 -4.20 13.72 6.67
CA TYR A 222 -4.53 12.76 5.61
C TYR A 222 -3.30 12.40 4.77
N PHE A 223 -2.60 13.41 4.24
CA PHE A 223 -1.43 13.15 3.40
C PHE A 223 -0.25 12.56 4.17
N SER A 224 -0.05 12.96 5.42
CA SER A 224 1.00 12.38 6.27
C SER A 224 0.76 10.89 6.55
N ALA A 225 -0.50 10.49 6.75
CA ALA A 225 -0.87 9.09 6.95
C ALA A 225 -0.77 8.27 5.66
N LEU A 226 -1.27 8.82 4.54
CA LEU A 226 -1.32 8.11 3.25
C LEU A 226 0.06 7.75 2.72
N ASN A 227 1.04 8.62 2.91
CA ASN A 227 2.38 8.50 2.32
C ASN A 227 3.46 8.03 3.31
N GLY A 228 3.07 7.58 4.50
CA GLY A 228 4.01 7.07 5.49
C GLY A 228 4.83 8.14 6.24
N PHE A 229 4.75 9.42 5.85
CA PHE A 229 5.46 10.52 6.55
C PHE A 229 4.90 10.82 7.96
N GLY A 230 3.78 10.22 8.31
CA GLY A 230 3.18 10.42 9.62
C GLY A 230 4.11 10.12 10.79
N ASN A 231 5.01 9.16 10.63
CA ASN A 231 5.98 8.79 11.66
C ASN A 231 7.01 9.91 11.97
N LEU A 232 7.18 10.89 11.09
CA LEU A 232 8.04 12.06 11.32
C LEU A 232 7.38 13.10 12.22
N PHE A 233 6.05 13.18 12.19
CA PHE A 233 5.28 14.25 12.85
C PHE A 233 4.49 13.76 14.05
N TRP A 234 4.09 12.47 14.05
CA TRP A 234 3.19 11.90 15.02
C TRP A 234 3.83 10.74 15.79
N PRO A 235 3.51 10.58 17.08
CA PRO A 235 3.76 9.32 17.78
C PRO A 235 3.15 8.14 17.01
N GLN A 236 3.78 6.97 17.07
CA GLN A 236 3.35 5.78 16.32
C GLN A 236 1.87 5.45 16.51
N SER A 237 1.34 5.58 17.73
CA SER A 237 -0.08 5.33 18.03
C SER A 237 -1.02 6.26 17.26
N ILE A 238 -0.66 7.55 17.13
CA ILE A 238 -1.45 8.53 16.37
C ILE A 238 -1.34 8.23 14.88
N HIS A 239 -0.13 7.92 14.38
CA HIS A 239 0.06 7.56 12.97
C HIS A 239 -0.76 6.32 12.59
N ILE A 240 -0.74 5.27 13.40
CA ILE A 240 -1.56 4.06 13.21
C ILE A 240 -3.05 4.42 13.16
N TRP A 241 -3.53 5.22 14.10
CA TRP A 241 -4.93 5.64 14.14
C TRP A 241 -5.33 6.41 12.88
N LEU A 242 -4.52 7.38 12.45
CA LEU A 242 -4.76 8.17 11.22
C LEU A 242 -4.81 7.26 9.97
N ALA A 243 -3.86 6.34 9.85
CA ALA A 243 -3.77 5.44 8.70
C ALA A 243 -4.92 4.42 8.66
N GLN A 244 -5.38 3.92 9.81
CA GLN A 244 -6.55 3.04 9.89
C GLN A 244 -7.85 3.76 9.57
N ASN A 245 -7.94 5.07 9.84
CA ASN A 245 -9.13 5.88 9.64
C ASN A 245 -9.01 6.79 8.39
N ILE A 246 -8.27 6.36 7.36
CA ILE A 246 -8.02 7.17 6.16
C ILE A 246 -9.31 7.56 5.43
N MET A 247 -10.30 6.67 5.39
CA MET A 247 -11.62 6.94 4.80
C MET A 247 -12.39 7.99 5.59
N PHE A 248 -12.38 7.91 6.90
CA PHE A 248 -12.96 8.91 7.79
C PHE A 248 -12.33 10.29 7.57
N LEU A 249 -10.98 10.36 7.50
CA LEU A 249 -10.27 11.60 7.20
C LEU A 249 -10.66 12.18 5.83
N ASN A 250 -10.86 11.32 4.82
CA ASN A 250 -11.28 11.76 3.49
C ASN A 250 -12.69 12.40 3.53
N PHE A 251 -13.65 11.80 4.23
CA PHE A 251 -14.98 12.40 4.39
C PHE A 251 -14.93 13.72 5.14
N ILE A 252 -14.14 13.83 6.20
CA ILE A 252 -13.94 15.10 6.94
C ILE A 252 -13.29 16.15 6.03
N LEU A 253 -12.30 15.76 5.22
CA LEU A 253 -11.67 16.66 4.27
C LEU A 253 -12.69 17.27 3.31
N ILE A 254 -13.54 16.43 2.71
CA ILE A 254 -14.62 16.87 1.80
C ILE A 254 -15.60 17.79 2.56
N PHE A 255 -15.96 17.46 3.79
CA PHE A 255 -16.84 18.29 4.62
C PHE A 255 -16.27 19.71 4.80
N PHE A 256 -14.98 19.83 5.13
CA PHE A 256 -14.35 21.14 5.33
C PHE A 256 -14.19 21.91 4.02
N VAL A 257 -13.88 21.26 2.90
CA VAL A 257 -13.83 21.89 1.57
C VAL A 257 -15.19 22.48 1.18
N VAL A 258 -16.26 21.73 1.36
CA VAL A 258 -17.63 22.21 1.03
C VAL A 258 -18.01 23.41 1.90
N ASN A 259 -17.68 23.40 3.19
CA ASN A 259 -17.94 24.54 4.07
C ASN A 259 -17.09 25.76 3.73
N PHE A 260 -15.81 25.54 3.41
CA PHE A 260 -14.92 26.60 2.92
C PHE A 260 -15.48 27.21 1.62
N ALA A 261 -15.79 26.41 0.62
CA ALA A 261 -16.33 26.89 -0.65
C ALA A 261 -17.64 27.70 -0.45
N ASN A 262 -18.53 27.19 0.42
CA ASN A 262 -19.77 27.90 0.75
C ASN A 262 -19.51 29.26 1.40
N ALA A 263 -18.59 29.32 2.36
CA ALA A 263 -18.26 30.57 3.04
C ALA A 263 -17.52 31.57 2.12
N PHE A 264 -16.58 31.05 1.31
CA PHE A 264 -15.77 31.87 0.40
C PHE A 264 -16.59 32.48 -0.76
N LEU A 265 -17.48 31.69 -1.36
CA LEU A 265 -18.31 32.11 -2.49
C LEU A 265 -19.56 32.90 -2.05
N GLU A 266 -19.79 33.06 -0.74
CA GLU A 266 -21.02 33.62 -0.20
C GLU A 266 -22.26 33.00 -0.89
N SER A 267 -22.30 31.67 -0.96
CA SER A 267 -23.20 30.89 -1.83
C SER A 267 -24.69 31.24 -1.59
N LYS A 268 -25.03 31.67 -0.39
CA LYS A 268 -26.40 32.09 -0.06
C LYS A 268 -26.84 33.28 -0.90
N THR A 269 -25.95 34.23 -1.15
CA THR A 269 -26.25 35.48 -1.88
C THR A 269 -25.93 35.37 -3.37
N ASN A 270 -24.77 34.79 -3.70
CA ASN A 270 -24.24 34.77 -5.05
C ASN A 270 -24.71 33.56 -5.90
N THR A 271 -24.97 32.42 -5.25
CA THR A 271 -25.33 31.17 -5.94
C THR A 271 -26.45 30.42 -5.21
N PRO A 272 -27.67 30.97 -5.10
CA PRO A 272 -28.74 30.40 -4.26
C PRO A 272 -29.18 29.00 -4.71
N TRP A 273 -28.98 28.66 -6.00
CA TRP A 273 -29.26 27.31 -6.50
C TRP A 273 -28.29 26.27 -5.92
N HIS A 274 -27.00 26.55 -5.92
CA HIS A 274 -26.00 25.66 -5.31
C HIS A 274 -26.18 25.55 -3.79
N TYR A 275 -26.56 26.64 -3.13
CA TYR A 275 -26.78 26.67 -1.68
C TYR A 275 -27.79 25.61 -1.21
N LYS A 276 -28.82 25.32 -2.03
CA LYS A 276 -29.83 24.27 -1.71
C LYS A 276 -29.27 22.87 -1.60
N PHE A 277 -28.15 22.56 -2.26
CA PHE A 277 -27.52 21.26 -2.23
C PHE A 277 -26.52 21.08 -1.08
N ILE A 278 -26.01 22.18 -0.51
CA ILE A 278 -25.00 22.15 0.56
C ILE A 278 -25.44 21.32 1.78
N PRO A 279 -26.67 21.43 2.30
CA PRO A 279 -27.11 20.59 3.42
C PRO A 279 -27.07 19.09 3.12
N HIS A 280 -27.39 18.69 1.89
CA HIS A 280 -27.33 17.30 1.46
C HIS A 280 -25.89 16.80 1.40
N PHE A 281 -24.95 17.56 0.86
CA PHE A 281 -23.53 17.22 0.87
C PHE A 281 -22.97 17.12 2.29
N ARG A 282 -23.32 18.05 3.17
CA ARG A 282 -22.94 17.98 4.59
C ARG A 282 -23.46 16.73 5.29
N ALA A 283 -24.72 16.37 5.02
CA ALA A 283 -25.34 15.16 5.59
C ALA A 283 -24.64 13.88 5.08
N ILE A 284 -24.37 13.80 3.77
CA ILE A 284 -23.68 12.66 3.16
C ILE A 284 -22.25 12.52 3.72
N THR A 285 -21.49 13.61 3.77
CA THR A 285 -20.11 13.58 4.27
C THR A 285 -20.05 13.30 5.77
N ALA A 286 -21.01 13.79 6.56
CA ALA A 286 -21.12 13.46 7.96
C ALA A 286 -21.51 11.98 8.17
N ALA A 287 -22.49 11.47 7.40
CA ALA A 287 -22.89 10.07 7.50
C ALA A 287 -21.83 9.08 7.02
N GLY A 288 -21.00 9.45 6.02
CA GLY A 288 -19.91 8.64 5.53
C GLY A 288 -18.67 8.63 6.43
N ALA A 289 -18.62 9.56 7.42
CA ALA A 289 -17.55 9.62 8.40
C ALA A 289 -17.80 8.73 9.63
N PHE A 290 -19.02 8.18 9.80
CA PHE A 290 -19.39 7.24 10.85
C PHE A 290 -19.71 5.85 10.28
#